data_c5a0c7e9b03190c00d5d8ae28d0cd222
#
_entry.id   c5a0c7e9b03190c00d5d8ae28d0cd222
#
_cell.length_a   1.000
_cell.length_b   1.000
_cell.length_c   1.000
_cell.angle_alpha   90.00
_cell.angle_beta   90.00
_cell.angle_gamma   90.00
#
_symmetry.space_group_name_H-M   'P 1'
#
loop_
_entity.id
_entity.type
_entity.pdbx_description
1 polymer ?
#
loop_
_entity_poly.entity_id
_entity_poly.type
_entity_poly.pdbx_seq_one_letter_code
_entity_poly.pdbx_strand_id
1 'polypeptide(L)'
;MIAQSWDEVDTIVREKPVTALILDPAADGVMNVEAVMRLLKQYPSLPIVAYVTLNPSSFGAVLQLSRAGLQNVVLQRFEDSPQRFRDTVERARGNPLKQKMLDALRPQLALLPRKLVSTIEEMFEWPHRYSSGQDIALRAEMSSVGAYRAFSTAGLGSPKRMLRAAKLLKAAGYLQDRGYSVRDVAKKVGYRNARIFAEHTLDVFGLTPSRVRSHLAPDDAINKLVTWLTEERIDGSTDGETDG
;
A
#
# COMPACT_ATOMS: atom_id res chain seq x y z
N MET A 1 -2.23 -8.48 -14.72
CA MET A 1 -0.88 -8.52 -15.32
C MET A 1 -0.37 -9.93 -15.12
N ILE A 2 0.14 -10.59 -16.15
CA ILE A 2 0.61 -11.98 -16.09
C ILE A 2 2.10 -11.95 -16.43
N ALA A 3 2.92 -12.55 -15.57
CA ALA A 3 4.35 -12.75 -15.80
C ALA A 3 4.59 -14.12 -16.45
N GLN A 4 5.54 -14.22 -17.35
CA GLN A 4 5.90 -15.43 -18.08
C GLN A 4 7.15 -16.12 -17.53
N SER A 5 7.86 -15.46 -16.61
CA SER A 5 9.09 -15.99 -15.98
C SER A 5 9.28 -15.40 -14.56
N TRP A 6 10.14 -16.04 -13.77
CA TRP A 6 10.50 -15.55 -12.43
C TRP A 6 11.23 -14.21 -12.46
N ASP A 7 12.05 -13.97 -13.49
CA ASP A 7 12.75 -12.68 -13.66
C ASP A 7 11.77 -11.55 -13.99
N GLU A 8 10.73 -11.86 -14.76
CA GLU A 8 9.64 -10.91 -15.03
C GLU A 8 8.81 -10.64 -13.77
N VAL A 9 8.57 -11.65 -12.91
CA VAL A 9 7.92 -11.46 -11.59
C VAL A 9 8.74 -10.48 -10.76
N ASP A 10 10.05 -10.67 -10.61
CA ASP A 10 10.93 -9.77 -9.85
C ASP A 10 10.88 -8.35 -10.41
N THR A 11 10.89 -8.18 -11.72
CA THR A 11 10.81 -6.88 -12.40
C THR A 11 9.47 -6.20 -12.14
N ILE A 12 8.37 -6.91 -12.34
CA ILE A 12 7.02 -6.39 -12.11
C ILE A 12 6.83 -5.99 -10.64
N VAL A 13 7.23 -6.85 -9.70
CA VAL A 13 7.12 -6.58 -8.27
C VAL A 13 7.93 -5.34 -7.89
N ARG A 14 9.12 -5.16 -8.44
CA ARG A 14 9.95 -4.00 -8.16
C ARG A 14 9.42 -2.71 -8.77
N GLU A 15 8.93 -2.74 -10.01
CA GLU A 15 8.64 -1.52 -10.78
C GLU A 15 7.17 -1.08 -10.72
N LYS A 16 6.24 -2.01 -10.48
CA LYS A 16 4.81 -1.71 -10.53
C LYS A 16 4.19 -1.75 -9.13
N PRO A 17 3.10 -1.00 -8.90
CA PRO A 17 2.33 -1.10 -7.66
C PRO A 17 1.53 -2.40 -7.63
N VAL A 18 2.16 -3.48 -7.18
CA VAL A 18 1.52 -4.79 -7.01
C VAL A 18 0.86 -4.85 -5.65
N THR A 19 -0.41 -5.27 -5.58
CA THR A 19 -1.18 -5.38 -4.33
C THR A 19 -1.28 -6.80 -3.80
N ALA A 20 -1.15 -7.77 -4.67
CA ALA A 20 -0.99 -9.18 -4.34
C ALA A 20 -0.31 -9.88 -5.50
N LEU A 21 0.48 -10.89 -5.21
CA LEU A 21 1.09 -11.77 -6.16
C LEU A 21 0.41 -13.15 -6.07
N ILE A 22 -0.20 -13.58 -7.17
CA ILE A 22 -0.74 -14.93 -7.28
C ILE A 22 0.24 -15.69 -8.17
N LEU A 23 0.75 -16.78 -7.67
CA LEU A 23 1.74 -17.58 -8.38
C LEU A 23 1.48 -19.08 -8.22
N ASP A 24 1.79 -19.83 -9.26
CA ASP A 24 1.98 -21.26 -9.18
C ASP A 24 3.48 -21.54 -8.99
N PRO A 25 3.90 -22.08 -7.84
CA PRO A 25 5.32 -22.40 -7.62
C PRO A 25 5.88 -23.44 -8.59
N ALA A 26 5.00 -24.17 -9.28
CA ALA A 26 5.33 -25.23 -10.24
C ALA A 26 4.97 -24.85 -11.69
N ALA A 27 4.81 -23.58 -12.01
CA ALA A 27 4.40 -23.12 -13.34
C ALA A 27 5.29 -23.65 -14.48
N ASP A 28 6.58 -23.83 -14.21
CA ASP A 28 7.55 -24.40 -15.18
C ASP A 28 7.66 -25.93 -15.10
N GLY A 29 6.70 -26.60 -14.46
CA GLY A 29 6.70 -28.05 -14.26
C GLY A 29 7.58 -28.54 -13.12
N VAL A 30 8.41 -27.68 -12.53
CA VAL A 30 9.26 -27.97 -11.37
C VAL A 30 8.95 -26.98 -10.25
N MET A 31 8.78 -27.50 -9.03
CA MET A 31 8.47 -26.67 -7.87
C MET A 31 9.66 -25.76 -7.52
N ASN A 32 9.51 -24.46 -7.75
CA ASN A 32 10.55 -23.44 -7.49
C ASN A 32 10.38 -22.82 -6.10
N VAL A 33 10.67 -23.61 -5.06
CA VAL A 33 10.60 -23.17 -3.65
C VAL A 33 11.54 -22.01 -3.37
N GLU A 34 12.74 -22.04 -3.97
CA GLU A 34 13.77 -21.03 -3.74
C GLU A 34 13.34 -19.63 -4.22
N ALA A 35 12.74 -19.53 -5.40
CA ALA A 35 12.24 -18.26 -5.91
C ALA A 35 11.15 -17.68 -5.01
N VAL A 36 10.21 -18.52 -4.55
CA VAL A 36 9.14 -18.07 -3.64
C VAL A 36 9.72 -17.64 -2.29
N MET A 37 10.66 -18.40 -1.72
CA MET A 37 11.33 -18.03 -0.47
C MET A 37 12.09 -16.71 -0.59
N ARG A 38 12.74 -16.47 -1.73
CA ARG A 38 13.43 -15.20 -2.02
C ARG A 38 12.43 -14.04 -2.02
N LEU A 39 11.28 -14.20 -2.70
CA LEU A 39 10.22 -13.17 -2.72
C LEU A 39 9.68 -12.89 -1.32
N LEU A 40 9.35 -13.91 -0.53
CA LEU A 40 8.87 -13.76 0.86
C LEU A 40 9.89 -12.99 1.72
N LYS A 41 11.18 -13.26 1.54
CA LYS A 41 12.25 -12.59 2.30
C LYS A 41 12.50 -11.14 1.85
N GLN A 42 12.41 -10.88 0.55
CA GLN A 42 12.69 -9.54 -0.01
C GLN A 42 11.50 -8.60 0.11
N TYR A 43 10.29 -9.12 0.05
CA TYR A 43 9.04 -8.36 0.01
C TYR A 43 8.03 -8.86 1.05
N PRO A 44 8.36 -8.79 2.35
CA PRO A 44 7.46 -9.27 3.41
C PRO A 44 6.12 -8.53 3.47
N SER A 45 6.01 -7.31 2.93
CA SER A 45 4.76 -6.57 2.85
C SER A 45 3.89 -6.97 1.65
N LEU A 46 4.44 -7.74 0.69
CA LEU A 46 3.71 -8.17 -0.50
C LEU A 46 2.88 -9.42 -0.18
N PRO A 47 1.54 -9.34 -0.25
CA PRO A 47 0.71 -10.52 -0.10
C PRO A 47 0.97 -11.52 -1.23
N ILE A 48 1.41 -12.73 -0.88
CA ILE A 48 1.64 -13.82 -1.84
C ILE A 48 0.56 -14.88 -1.60
N VAL A 49 -0.12 -15.27 -2.68
CA VAL A 49 -1.07 -16.38 -2.74
C VAL A 49 -0.49 -17.44 -3.66
N ALA A 50 -0.14 -18.59 -3.11
CA ALA A 50 0.29 -19.73 -3.92
C ALA A 50 -0.93 -20.52 -4.40
N TYR A 51 -1.04 -20.72 -5.71
CA TYR A 51 -2.08 -21.53 -6.35
C TYR A 51 -1.46 -22.85 -6.76
N VAL A 52 -1.79 -23.94 -6.06
CA VAL A 52 -1.01 -25.18 -6.09
C VAL A 52 -1.88 -26.39 -6.44
N THR A 53 -1.41 -27.20 -7.37
CA THR A 53 -1.96 -28.55 -7.56
C THR A 53 -1.39 -29.50 -6.50
N LEU A 54 -2.27 -30.11 -5.70
CA LEU A 54 -1.85 -31.01 -4.63
C LEU A 54 -1.36 -32.35 -5.18
N ASN A 55 -0.11 -32.64 -4.91
CA ASN A 55 0.52 -33.93 -5.14
C ASN A 55 1.63 -34.18 -4.07
N PRO A 56 2.22 -35.37 -3.95
CA PRO A 56 3.23 -35.65 -2.92
C PRO A 56 4.41 -34.69 -2.91
N SER A 57 4.86 -34.26 -4.08
CA SER A 57 6.00 -33.31 -4.21
C SER A 57 5.61 -31.90 -3.80
N SER A 58 4.42 -31.42 -4.21
CA SER A 58 3.94 -30.08 -3.87
C SER A 58 3.61 -29.95 -2.39
N PHE A 59 3.15 -31.02 -1.75
CA PHE A 59 2.82 -30.99 -0.33
C PHE A 59 4.03 -30.64 0.55
N GLY A 60 5.17 -31.33 0.32
CA GLY A 60 6.42 -31.03 1.04
C GLY A 60 6.89 -29.59 0.82
N ALA A 61 6.82 -29.11 -0.42
CA ALA A 61 7.17 -27.75 -0.79
C ALA A 61 6.27 -26.70 -0.13
N VAL A 62 4.94 -26.92 -0.12
CA VAL A 62 3.99 -26.02 0.58
C VAL A 62 4.28 -25.94 2.07
N LEU A 63 4.60 -27.06 2.73
CA LEU A 63 5.00 -27.04 4.14
C LEU A 63 6.27 -26.24 4.36
N GLN A 64 7.26 -26.37 3.47
CA GLN A 64 8.50 -25.60 3.54
C GLN A 64 8.25 -24.12 3.35
N LEU A 65 7.43 -23.74 2.35
CA LEU A 65 7.03 -22.34 2.09
C LEU A 65 6.21 -21.74 3.24
N SER A 66 5.32 -22.53 3.85
CA SER A 66 4.53 -22.08 5.01
C SER A 66 5.44 -21.76 6.21
N ARG A 67 6.48 -22.58 6.46
CA ARG A 67 7.50 -22.31 7.48
C ARG A 67 8.33 -21.06 7.16
N ALA A 68 8.50 -20.74 5.89
CA ALA A 68 9.18 -19.53 5.42
C ALA A 68 8.29 -18.27 5.43
N GLY A 69 7.01 -18.38 5.82
CA GLY A 69 6.09 -17.25 5.95
C GLY A 69 5.00 -17.16 4.87
N LEU A 70 4.86 -18.15 4.00
CA LEU A 70 3.71 -18.22 3.08
C LEU A 70 2.43 -18.52 3.86
N GLN A 71 1.50 -17.56 3.89
CA GLN A 71 0.26 -17.65 4.67
C GLN A 71 -0.95 -18.07 3.84
N ASN A 72 -0.95 -17.77 2.55
CA ASN A 72 -2.10 -17.95 1.70
C ASN A 72 -1.80 -18.97 0.60
N VAL A 73 -2.49 -20.09 0.67
CA VAL A 73 -2.42 -21.17 -0.31
C VAL A 73 -3.83 -21.47 -0.79
N VAL A 74 -4.01 -21.62 -2.09
CA VAL A 74 -5.25 -22.10 -2.71
C VAL A 74 -4.94 -23.42 -3.40
N LEU A 75 -5.64 -24.47 -2.99
CA LEU A 75 -5.49 -25.79 -3.58
C LEU A 75 -6.37 -25.92 -4.82
N GLN A 76 -5.73 -26.10 -5.97
CA GLN A 76 -6.42 -26.31 -7.24
C GLN A 76 -7.37 -27.50 -7.16
N ARG A 77 -8.57 -27.37 -7.73
CA ARG A 77 -9.68 -28.36 -7.71
C ARG A 77 -10.33 -28.59 -6.34
N PHE A 78 -9.84 -28.02 -5.25
CA PHE A 78 -10.42 -28.18 -3.91
C PHE A 78 -10.94 -26.87 -3.35
N GLU A 79 -10.17 -25.78 -3.52
CA GLU A 79 -10.46 -24.46 -2.94
C GLU A 79 -10.54 -23.34 -3.99
N ASP A 80 -10.48 -23.69 -5.28
CA ASP A 80 -10.44 -22.76 -6.40
C ASP A 80 -11.81 -22.35 -6.94
N SER A 81 -12.89 -22.60 -6.18
CA SER A 81 -14.17 -21.99 -6.56
C SER A 81 -14.01 -20.47 -6.63
N PRO A 82 -14.65 -19.79 -7.61
CA PRO A 82 -14.46 -18.35 -7.81
C PRO A 82 -14.66 -17.50 -6.54
N GLN A 83 -15.59 -17.90 -5.67
CA GLN A 83 -15.85 -17.22 -4.42
C GLN A 83 -14.69 -17.41 -3.42
N ARG A 84 -14.31 -18.66 -3.15
CA ARG A 84 -13.21 -18.96 -2.18
C ARG A 84 -11.88 -18.37 -2.62
N PHE A 85 -11.59 -18.43 -3.91
CA PHE A 85 -10.39 -17.80 -4.47
C PHE A 85 -10.38 -16.30 -4.23
N ARG A 86 -11.51 -15.62 -4.54
CA ARG A 86 -11.68 -14.19 -4.29
C ARG A 86 -11.50 -13.86 -2.81
N ASP A 87 -12.16 -14.60 -1.92
CA ASP A 87 -12.09 -14.38 -0.47
C ASP A 87 -10.65 -14.54 0.06
N THR A 88 -9.89 -15.51 -0.48
CA THR A 88 -8.48 -15.70 -0.11
C THR A 88 -7.61 -14.55 -0.59
N VAL A 89 -7.80 -14.09 -1.82
CA VAL A 89 -7.06 -12.93 -2.37
C VAL A 89 -7.42 -11.65 -1.60
N GLU A 90 -8.69 -11.40 -1.31
CA GLU A 90 -9.13 -10.23 -0.54
C GLU A 90 -8.57 -10.27 0.89
N ARG A 91 -8.57 -11.43 1.55
CA ARG A 91 -7.96 -11.61 2.87
C ARG A 91 -6.45 -11.36 2.83
N ALA A 92 -5.75 -11.91 1.83
CA ALA A 92 -4.33 -11.70 1.65
C ALA A 92 -3.99 -10.22 1.42
N ARG A 93 -4.83 -9.49 0.69
CA ARG A 93 -4.68 -8.05 0.41
C ARG A 93 -4.99 -7.15 1.59
N GLY A 94 -5.57 -7.68 2.66
CA GLY A 94 -5.90 -6.92 3.85
C GLY A 94 -4.73 -6.02 4.27
N ASN A 95 -4.96 -4.70 4.31
CA ASN A 95 -3.95 -3.72 4.70
C ASN A 95 -4.20 -3.27 6.15
N PRO A 96 -3.56 -3.92 7.14
CA PRO A 96 -3.79 -3.60 8.54
C PRO A 96 -3.43 -2.16 8.89
N LEU A 97 -2.43 -1.56 8.22
CA LEU A 97 -2.05 -0.16 8.44
C LEU A 97 -3.15 0.80 7.97
N LYS A 98 -3.75 0.52 6.81
CA LYS A 98 -4.90 1.28 6.32
C LYS A 98 -6.05 1.23 7.31
N GLN A 99 -6.41 0.03 7.76
CA GLN A 99 -7.54 -0.14 8.69
C GLN A 99 -7.31 0.62 10.00
N LYS A 100 -6.14 0.46 10.61
CA LYS A 100 -5.76 1.19 11.83
C LYS A 100 -5.78 2.71 11.62
N MET A 101 -5.31 3.19 10.47
CA MET A 101 -5.33 4.63 10.12
C MET A 101 -6.76 5.16 10.01
N LEU A 102 -7.64 4.45 9.30
CA LEU A 102 -9.04 4.84 9.14
C LEU A 102 -9.78 4.78 10.49
N ASP A 103 -9.49 3.79 11.33
CA ASP A 103 -10.06 3.68 12.66
C ASP A 103 -9.62 4.85 13.55
N ALA A 104 -8.36 5.26 13.49
CA ALA A 104 -7.84 6.40 14.24
C ALA A 104 -8.46 7.75 13.78
N LEU A 105 -8.81 7.87 12.50
CA LEU A 105 -9.48 9.05 11.93
C LEU A 105 -11.01 8.96 11.96
N ARG A 106 -11.59 7.90 12.51
CA ARG A 106 -13.05 7.66 12.50
C ARG A 106 -13.89 8.85 12.99
N PRO A 107 -13.52 9.55 14.08
CA PRO A 107 -14.30 10.72 14.54
C PRO A 107 -14.38 11.83 13.50
N GLN A 108 -13.28 12.12 12.82
CA GLN A 108 -13.18 13.14 11.79
C GLN A 108 -13.89 12.70 10.50
N LEU A 109 -13.71 11.44 10.10
CA LEU A 109 -14.35 10.88 8.90
C LEU A 109 -15.87 10.85 9.04
N ALA A 110 -16.40 10.68 10.25
CA ALA A 110 -17.85 10.72 10.50
C ALA A 110 -18.50 12.07 10.20
N LEU A 111 -17.70 13.15 10.14
CA LEU A 111 -18.17 14.50 9.79
C LEU A 111 -18.19 14.77 8.28
N LEU A 112 -17.63 13.86 7.48
CA LEU A 112 -17.50 14.02 6.03
C LEU A 112 -18.70 13.39 5.28
N PRO A 113 -19.03 13.91 4.08
CA PRO A 113 -19.98 13.26 3.18
C PRO A 113 -19.56 11.82 2.84
N ARG A 114 -20.52 10.91 2.77
CA ARG A 114 -20.27 9.47 2.50
C ARG A 114 -19.38 9.22 1.28
N LYS A 115 -19.63 9.92 0.15
CA LYS A 115 -18.83 9.80 -1.06
C LYS A 115 -17.37 10.19 -0.84
N LEU A 116 -17.13 11.24 -0.05
CA LEU A 116 -15.78 11.67 0.27
C LEU A 116 -15.07 10.64 1.16
N VAL A 117 -15.77 10.03 2.12
CA VAL A 117 -15.23 8.94 2.95
C VAL A 117 -14.84 7.75 2.07
N SER A 118 -15.72 7.27 1.19
CA SER A 118 -15.41 6.17 0.27
C SER A 118 -14.22 6.49 -0.65
N THR A 119 -14.10 7.74 -1.10
CA THR A 119 -12.96 8.20 -1.90
C THR A 119 -11.66 8.18 -1.09
N ILE A 120 -11.72 8.56 0.20
CA ILE A 120 -10.56 8.49 1.11
C ILE A 120 -10.13 7.03 1.34
N GLU A 121 -11.08 6.12 1.58
CA GLU A 121 -10.81 4.69 1.74
C GLU A 121 -10.14 4.08 0.49
N GLU A 122 -10.63 4.44 -0.71
CA GLU A 122 -10.01 4.05 -1.98
C GLU A 122 -8.61 4.66 -2.13
N MET A 123 -8.44 5.91 -1.77
CA MET A 123 -7.15 6.61 -1.85
C MET A 123 -6.09 5.98 -0.93
N PHE A 124 -6.45 5.54 0.27
CA PHE A 124 -5.52 4.81 1.15
C PHE A 124 -5.16 3.43 0.59
N GLU A 125 -6.02 2.83 -0.22
CA GLU A 125 -5.72 1.58 -0.92
C GLU A 125 -4.82 1.80 -2.13
N TRP A 126 -5.13 2.84 -2.95
CA TRP A 126 -4.51 3.11 -4.24
C TRP A 126 -3.99 4.55 -4.36
N PRO A 127 -3.07 5.01 -3.49
CA PRO A 127 -2.68 6.42 -3.46
C PRO A 127 -2.01 6.90 -4.76
N HIS A 128 -1.38 5.99 -5.52
CA HIS A 128 -0.76 6.30 -6.81
C HIS A 128 -1.76 6.64 -7.93
N ARG A 129 -3.07 6.39 -7.73
CA ARG A 129 -4.13 6.74 -8.68
C ARG A 129 -4.59 8.19 -8.53
N TYR A 130 -4.07 8.90 -7.53
CA TYR A 130 -4.43 10.27 -7.23
C TYR A 130 -3.20 11.16 -7.40
N SER A 131 -3.33 12.23 -8.18
CA SER A 131 -2.25 13.18 -8.44
C SER A 131 -2.39 14.46 -7.64
N SER A 132 -3.62 14.85 -7.29
CA SER A 132 -3.91 16.13 -6.65
C SER A 132 -5.11 16.07 -5.69
N GLY A 133 -5.29 17.14 -4.91
CA GLY A 133 -6.51 17.32 -4.11
C GLY A 133 -7.77 17.50 -4.97
N GLN A 134 -7.62 17.97 -6.21
CA GLN A 134 -8.72 18.10 -7.16
C GLN A 134 -9.23 16.72 -7.61
N ASP A 135 -8.36 15.74 -7.78
CA ASP A 135 -8.77 14.35 -8.10
C ASP A 135 -9.66 13.77 -7.02
N ILE A 136 -9.37 14.10 -5.75
CA ILE A 136 -10.19 13.64 -4.61
C ILE A 136 -11.59 14.27 -4.70
N ALA A 137 -11.67 15.58 -4.94
CA ALA A 137 -12.94 16.29 -5.07
C ALA A 137 -13.76 15.75 -6.24
N LEU A 138 -13.11 15.56 -7.41
CA LEU A 138 -13.77 15.03 -8.62
C LEU A 138 -14.35 13.63 -8.39
N ARG A 139 -13.59 12.72 -7.80
CA ARG A 139 -14.05 11.34 -7.52
C ARG A 139 -15.14 11.30 -6.44
N ALA A 140 -15.12 12.25 -5.49
CA ALA A 140 -16.18 12.43 -4.52
C ALA A 140 -17.40 13.16 -5.08
N GLU A 141 -17.39 13.53 -6.37
CA GLU A 141 -18.44 14.31 -7.05
C GLU A 141 -18.72 15.65 -6.35
N MET A 142 -17.67 16.31 -5.88
CA MET A 142 -17.71 17.58 -5.18
C MET A 142 -16.92 18.65 -5.93
N SER A 143 -17.26 19.92 -5.70
CA SER A 143 -16.38 21.01 -6.10
C SER A 143 -15.10 21.01 -5.22
N SER A 144 -13.99 21.49 -5.77
CA SER A 144 -12.73 21.61 -4.99
C SER A 144 -12.95 22.45 -3.73
N VAL A 145 -13.67 23.56 -3.82
CA VAL A 145 -14.00 24.42 -2.67
C VAL A 145 -14.84 23.66 -1.63
N GLY A 146 -15.83 22.88 -2.09
CA GLY A 146 -16.65 22.06 -1.20
C GLY A 146 -15.85 21.00 -0.47
N ALA A 147 -14.93 20.32 -1.16
CA ALA A 147 -14.04 19.34 -0.56
C ALA A 147 -13.11 20.00 0.48
N TYR A 148 -12.45 21.10 0.15
CA TYR A 148 -11.60 21.84 1.11
C TYR A 148 -12.35 22.25 2.36
N ARG A 149 -13.57 22.79 2.20
CA ARG A 149 -14.44 23.18 3.32
C ARG A 149 -14.79 21.97 4.20
N ALA A 150 -15.15 20.85 3.59
CA ALA A 150 -15.48 19.63 4.33
C ALA A 150 -14.29 19.12 5.17
N PHE A 151 -13.07 19.08 4.57
CA PHE A 151 -11.85 18.70 5.29
C PHE A 151 -11.55 19.66 6.45
N SER A 152 -11.65 20.96 6.23
CA SER A 152 -11.42 21.99 7.26
C SER A 152 -12.42 21.83 8.41
N THR A 153 -13.70 21.68 8.11
CA THR A 153 -14.74 21.48 9.14
C THR A 153 -14.53 20.21 9.95
N ALA A 154 -13.97 19.16 9.31
CA ALA A 154 -13.66 17.90 9.99
C ALA A 154 -12.32 17.93 10.75
N GLY A 155 -11.56 19.03 10.73
CA GLY A 155 -10.25 19.13 11.39
C GLY A 155 -9.16 18.27 10.73
N LEU A 156 -9.24 18.05 9.42
CA LEU A 156 -8.33 17.16 8.66
C LEU A 156 -7.34 17.92 7.75
N GLY A 157 -7.18 19.21 7.94
CA GLY A 157 -6.35 20.04 7.09
C GLY A 157 -6.90 20.16 5.67
N SER A 158 -6.26 19.56 4.67
CA SER A 158 -6.69 19.68 3.27
C SER A 158 -6.70 18.34 2.53
N PRO A 159 -7.43 18.23 1.40
CA PRO A 159 -7.37 17.06 0.52
C PRO A 159 -5.95 16.71 0.08
N LYS A 160 -5.09 17.71 -0.20
CA LYS A 160 -3.67 17.51 -0.57
C LYS A 160 -2.88 16.89 0.58
N ARG A 161 -3.12 17.32 1.83
CA ARG A 161 -2.49 16.72 3.03
C ARG A 161 -2.94 15.26 3.21
N MET A 162 -4.21 14.99 3.04
CA MET A 162 -4.75 13.63 3.14
C MET A 162 -4.13 12.69 2.08
N LEU A 163 -3.98 13.17 0.83
CA LEU A 163 -3.29 12.40 -0.21
C LEU A 163 -1.82 12.13 0.16
N ARG A 164 -1.13 13.13 0.71
CA ARG A 164 0.25 12.96 1.20
C ARG A 164 0.31 11.91 2.30
N ALA A 165 -0.61 11.95 3.26
CA ALA A 165 -0.69 10.95 4.32
C ALA A 165 -0.92 9.53 3.78
N ALA A 166 -1.84 9.35 2.83
CA ALA A 166 -2.09 8.05 2.20
C ALA A 166 -0.85 7.52 1.46
N LYS A 167 -0.14 8.37 0.71
CA LYS A 167 1.12 8.01 0.05
C LYS A 167 2.20 7.61 1.04
N LEU A 168 2.37 8.37 2.14
CA LEU A 168 3.40 8.11 3.14
C LEU A 168 3.09 6.87 4.00
N LEU A 169 1.82 6.61 4.33
CA LEU A 169 1.42 5.38 5.02
C LEU A 169 1.75 4.14 4.18
N LYS A 170 1.40 4.17 2.90
CA LYS A 170 1.73 3.07 1.96
C LYS A 170 3.24 2.91 1.79
N ALA A 171 3.96 4.05 1.71
CA ALA A 171 5.41 4.06 1.62
C ALA A 171 6.08 3.46 2.86
N ALA A 172 5.57 3.74 4.06
CA ALA A 172 6.10 3.17 5.31
C ALA A 172 6.05 1.64 5.28
N GLY A 173 4.99 1.04 4.74
CA GLY A 173 4.91 -0.39 4.50
C GLY A 173 5.98 -0.89 3.51
N TYR A 174 6.07 -0.28 2.33
CA TYR A 174 7.05 -0.68 1.32
C TYR A 174 8.50 -0.46 1.75
N LEU A 175 8.78 0.52 2.59
CA LEU A 175 10.13 0.76 3.10
C LEU A 175 10.63 -0.36 4.01
N GLN A 176 9.74 -1.17 4.60
CA GLN A 176 10.15 -2.37 5.36
C GLN A 176 10.70 -3.48 4.44
N ASP A 177 10.34 -3.47 3.17
CA ASP A 177 10.77 -4.46 2.21
C ASP A 177 12.20 -4.17 1.72
N ARG A 178 13.09 -5.12 1.91
CA ARG A 178 14.51 -4.98 1.52
C ARG A 178 14.71 -4.97 0.01
N GLY A 179 13.76 -5.51 -0.74
CA GLY A 179 13.78 -5.58 -2.20
C GLY A 179 13.54 -4.25 -2.90
N TYR A 180 13.01 -3.21 -2.18
CA TYR A 180 12.78 -1.90 -2.78
C TYR A 180 13.85 -0.89 -2.41
N SER A 181 14.34 -0.15 -3.40
CA SER A 181 15.08 1.08 -3.17
C SER A 181 14.11 2.21 -2.74
N VAL A 182 14.63 3.28 -2.15
CA VAL A 182 13.85 4.49 -1.83
C VAL A 182 13.19 5.07 -3.09
N ARG A 183 13.88 5.00 -4.23
CA ARG A 183 13.37 5.47 -5.51
C ARG A 183 12.19 4.61 -6.02
N ASP A 184 12.28 3.29 -5.84
CA ASP A 184 11.20 2.38 -6.21
C ASP A 184 9.96 2.65 -5.36
N VAL A 185 10.13 2.83 -4.05
CA VAL A 185 9.02 3.18 -3.15
C VAL A 185 8.38 4.50 -3.56
N ALA A 186 9.16 5.56 -3.78
CA ALA A 186 8.64 6.85 -4.23
C ALA A 186 7.77 6.69 -5.49
N LYS A 187 8.27 5.99 -6.51
CA LYS A 187 7.54 5.73 -7.76
C LYS A 187 6.26 4.93 -7.52
N LYS A 188 6.30 3.88 -6.68
CA LYS A 188 5.14 3.02 -6.36
C LYS A 188 3.99 3.77 -5.71
N VAL A 189 4.29 4.74 -4.85
CA VAL A 189 3.26 5.54 -4.17
C VAL A 189 2.88 6.81 -4.95
N GLY A 190 3.39 6.97 -6.18
CA GLY A 190 2.99 8.03 -7.09
C GLY A 190 3.73 9.35 -6.89
N TYR A 191 4.98 9.32 -6.43
CA TYR A 191 5.89 10.47 -6.54
C TYR A 191 6.68 10.39 -7.85
N ARG A 192 6.72 11.50 -8.59
CA ARG A 192 7.57 11.64 -9.78
C ARG A 192 9.03 11.86 -9.42
N ASN A 193 9.28 12.48 -8.25
CA ASN A 193 10.60 12.86 -7.78
C ASN A 193 10.89 12.27 -6.40
N ALA A 194 11.95 11.47 -6.30
CA ALA A 194 12.37 10.85 -5.04
C ALA A 194 12.87 11.87 -4.00
N ARG A 195 13.34 13.07 -4.43
CA ARG A 195 13.73 14.14 -3.53
C ARG A 195 12.51 14.70 -2.80
N ILE A 196 11.42 15.02 -3.53
CA ILE A 196 10.16 15.50 -2.93
C ILE A 196 9.59 14.43 -1.98
N PHE A 197 9.67 13.16 -2.34
CA PHE A 197 9.29 12.07 -1.44
C PHE A 197 10.10 12.09 -0.14
N ALA A 198 11.41 12.28 -0.23
CA ALA A 198 12.28 12.34 0.95
C ALA A 198 11.99 13.58 1.83
N GLU A 199 11.75 14.73 1.24
CA GLU A 199 11.35 15.96 1.92
C GLU A 199 10.02 15.77 2.66
N HIS A 200 9.00 15.22 2.01
CA HIS A 200 7.71 14.92 2.65
C HIS A 200 7.83 13.88 3.76
N THR A 201 8.68 12.86 3.58
CA THR A 201 8.93 11.84 4.61
C THR A 201 9.57 12.46 5.85
N LEU A 202 10.53 13.36 5.65
CA LEU A 202 11.20 14.08 6.73
C LEU A 202 10.25 15.05 7.45
N ASP A 203 9.42 15.78 6.70
CA ASP A 203 8.42 16.73 7.26
C ASP A 203 7.42 16.02 8.18
N VAL A 204 6.93 14.83 7.78
CA VAL A 204 5.88 14.14 8.52
C VAL A 204 6.44 13.23 9.60
N PHE A 205 7.46 12.44 9.30
CA PHE A 205 7.99 11.45 10.24
C PHE A 205 9.18 11.93 11.06
N GLY A 206 9.81 13.06 10.69
CA GLY A 206 11.07 13.52 11.27
C GLY A 206 12.26 12.62 10.90
N LEU A 207 12.11 11.74 9.90
CA LEU A 207 13.08 10.74 9.50
C LEU A 207 13.23 10.72 7.98
N THR A 208 14.46 10.50 7.51
CA THR A 208 14.67 10.22 6.08
C THR A 208 14.09 8.86 5.71
N PRO A 209 13.73 8.61 4.43
CA PRO A 209 13.18 7.32 4.00
C PRO A 209 14.02 6.12 4.40
N SER A 210 15.36 6.25 4.35
CA SER A 210 16.26 5.18 4.78
C SER A 210 16.19 4.91 6.28
N ARG A 211 15.96 5.95 7.09
CA ARG A 211 15.78 5.82 8.55
C ARG A 211 14.40 5.30 8.92
N VAL A 212 13.36 5.63 8.16
CA VAL A 212 12.02 5.04 8.32
C VAL A 212 12.10 3.53 8.28
N ARG A 213 12.89 2.96 7.35
CA ARG A 213 13.07 1.51 7.21
C ARG A 213 13.54 0.81 8.49
N SER A 214 14.37 1.44 9.27
CA SER A 214 15.05 0.83 10.43
C SER A 214 14.57 1.32 11.79
N HIS A 215 13.88 2.47 11.84
CA HIS A 215 13.58 3.15 13.11
C HIS A 215 12.11 3.56 13.29
N LEU A 216 11.24 3.37 12.30
CA LEU A 216 9.84 3.72 12.42
C LEU A 216 8.98 2.46 12.52
N ALA A 217 8.42 2.22 13.70
CA ALA A 217 7.43 1.16 13.84
C ALA A 217 6.11 1.52 13.11
N PRO A 218 5.35 0.53 12.62
CA PRO A 218 4.10 0.78 11.90
C PRO A 218 3.09 1.61 12.68
N ASP A 219 2.93 1.37 13.97
CA ASP A 219 1.99 2.11 14.81
C ASP A 219 2.47 3.55 15.06
N ASP A 220 3.77 3.79 15.17
CA ASP A 220 4.35 5.14 15.26
C ASP A 220 4.12 5.93 13.97
N ALA A 221 4.19 5.26 12.82
CA ALA A 221 3.87 5.90 11.53
C ALA A 221 2.43 6.40 11.50
N ILE A 222 1.48 5.59 11.99
CA ILE A 222 0.07 5.97 12.07
C ILE A 222 -0.11 7.15 13.02
N ASN A 223 0.44 7.08 14.24
CA ASN A 223 0.33 8.15 15.23
C ASN A 223 0.86 9.49 14.68
N LYS A 224 2.05 9.48 14.06
CA LYS A 224 2.63 10.68 13.44
C LYS A 224 1.76 11.24 12.32
N LEU A 225 1.18 10.38 11.48
CA LEU A 225 0.30 10.79 10.39
C LEU A 225 -1.02 11.38 10.90
N VAL A 226 -1.62 10.77 11.92
CA VAL A 226 -2.85 11.28 12.55
C VAL A 226 -2.59 12.66 13.16
N THR A 227 -1.57 12.78 13.99
CA THR A 227 -1.16 14.06 14.59
C THR A 227 -0.93 15.12 13.51
N TRP A 228 -0.12 14.78 12.49
CA TRP A 228 0.18 15.71 11.39
C TRP A 228 -1.07 16.14 10.60
N LEU A 229 -2.08 15.27 10.42
CA LEU A 229 -3.33 15.60 9.73
C LEU A 229 -4.26 16.48 10.58
N THR A 230 -4.27 16.28 11.90
CA THR A 230 -5.22 16.94 12.81
C THR A 230 -4.64 18.19 13.48
N GLU A 231 -3.32 18.41 13.43
CA GLU A 231 -2.72 19.64 13.89
C GLU A 231 -3.16 20.82 13.01
N GLU A 232 -3.70 21.87 13.63
CA GLU A 232 -3.92 23.16 13.00
C GLU A 232 -2.55 23.81 12.69
N ARG A 233 -2.00 23.54 11.52
CA ARG A 233 -1.01 24.44 10.95
C ARG A 233 -1.77 25.64 10.39
N ILE A 234 -1.56 26.81 10.97
CA ILE A 234 -1.86 28.08 10.31
C ILE A 234 -1.03 28.03 9.01
N ASP A 235 -1.69 27.73 7.89
CA ASP A 235 -1.08 27.70 6.55
C ASP A 235 -0.63 29.14 6.18
N GLY A 236 0.53 29.52 6.68
CA GLY A 236 1.23 30.77 6.39
C GLY A 236 2.40 30.59 5.41
N SER A 237 2.47 29.51 4.67
CA SER A 237 3.45 29.35 3.59
C SER A 237 2.75 28.89 2.30
N THR A 238 2.70 29.81 1.37
CA THR A 238 2.49 29.61 -0.06
C THR A 238 3.30 28.42 -0.53
N ASP A 239 2.64 27.20 -0.60
CA ASP A 239 3.13 26.12 -1.41
C ASP A 239 3.01 26.56 -2.88
N GLY A 240 4.11 27.14 -3.38
CA GLY A 240 4.24 27.53 -4.77
C GLY A 240 3.88 26.36 -5.68
N GLU A 241 2.99 26.62 -6.60
CA GLU A 241 2.75 25.82 -7.79
C GLU A 241 4.08 25.53 -8.47
N THR A 242 4.53 24.27 -8.38
CA THR A 242 5.44 23.69 -9.38
C THR A 242 5.27 22.17 -9.35
N ASP A 243 4.11 21.71 -9.84
CA ASP A 243 3.98 20.41 -10.48
C ASP A 243 3.93 20.64 -12.01
N GLY A 244 5.12 20.86 -12.60
CA GLY A 244 5.39 20.82 -14.01
C GLY A 244 5.86 19.41 -14.41
#